data_5ca737e7ce1014ced5ac6212c765b1ee
#
_entry.id   5ca737e7ce1014ced5ac6212c765b1ee
#
_cell.length_a   1.000
_cell.length_b   1.000
_cell.length_c   1.000
_cell.angle_alpha   90.00
_cell.angle_beta   90.00
_cell.angle_gamma   90.00
#
_symmetry.space_group_name_H-M   'P 1'
#
loop_
_entity.id
_entity.type
_entity.pdbx_description
1 polymer ?
#
loop_
_entity_poly.entity_id
_entity_poly.type
_entity_poly.pdbx_seq_one_letter_code
_entity_poly.pdbx_strand_id
1 'polypeptide(L)'
;VEYRNMNKVKVIEQCNHRVKLGEETFKNKIIPFSMVSEICELLQGYKRLMSEYGVEECSVQATTAVREALNQVFLLDQIYIKTGLKVKVVDMPQEIYTKYTAIRQTLRSEGINGKDYGMLLMDISSGGLGITFVDDEKIKYQQNFHVGIIRIKESFNRNQRNGMQFNLALTEFLASTCLLYTSDA
;
A
#
# COMPACT_ATOMS: atom_id res chain seq x y z
N VAL A 1 -13.09 13.74 -5.97
CA VAL A 1 -13.02 13.42 -7.40
C VAL A 1 -14.40 13.59 -8.00
N GLU A 2 -14.51 14.30 -9.11
CA GLU A 2 -15.75 14.48 -9.87
C GLU A 2 -15.74 13.54 -11.08
N TYR A 3 -16.75 12.69 -11.23
CA TYR A 3 -16.97 11.87 -12.41
C TYR A 3 -17.81 12.64 -13.44
N ARG A 4 -17.20 13.03 -14.56
CA ARG A 4 -17.91 13.74 -15.64
C ARG A 4 -18.46 12.82 -16.73
N ASN A 5 -17.85 11.63 -16.89
CA ASN A 5 -18.26 10.52 -17.78
C ASN A 5 -17.45 9.29 -17.38
N MET A 6 -17.84 8.08 -17.78
CA MET A 6 -17.15 6.81 -17.46
C MET A 6 -15.63 6.80 -17.74
N ASN A 7 -15.09 7.75 -18.51
CA ASN A 7 -13.69 7.83 -18.91
C ASN A 7 -12.96 9.12 -18.49
N LYS A 8 -13.61 10.05 -17.80
CA LYS A 8 -12.97 11.31 -17.38
C LYS A 8 -13.23 11.57 -15.91
N VAL A 9 -12.20 11.34 -15.12
CA VAL A 9 -12.13 11.64 -13.70
C VAL A 9 -11.38 12.96 -13.52
N LYS A 10 -11.98 13.93 -12.85
CA LYS A 10 -11.31 15.17 -12.45
C LYS A 10 -10.98 15.09 -10.97
N VAL A 11 -9.69 15.16 -10.66
CA VAL A 11 -9.23 15.32 -9.27
C VAL A 11 -9.54 16.75 -8.84
N ILE A 12 -10.37 16.93 -7.82
CA ILE A 12 -10.72 18.24 -7.25
C ILE A 12 -9.66 18.63 -6.23
N GLU A 13 -9.37 17.73 -5.30
CA GLU A 13 -8.37 17.93 -4.25
C GLU A 13 -7.70 16.62 -3.87
N GLN A 14 -6.47 16.71 -3.44
CA GLN A 14 -5.68 15.59 -2.92
C GLN A 14 -4.98 16.02 -1.63
N CYS A 15 -5.34 15.40 -0.52
CA CYS A 15 -4.74 15.61 0.78
C CYS A 15 -3.90 14.40 1.20
N ASN A 16 -2.70 14.66 1.71
CA ASN A 16 -1.83 13.63 2.25
C ASN A 16 -1.46 13.97 3.70
N HIS A 17 -1.65 12.99 4.58
CA HIS A 17 -1.17 13.06 5.96
C HIS A 17 -0.33 11.84 6.29
N ARG A 18 0.83 12.05 6.90
CA ARG A 18 1.76 10.97 7.21
C ARG A 18 1.46 10.40 8.60
N VAL A 19 0.94 9.18 8.64
CA VAL A 19 0.82 8.37 9.86
C VAL A 19 1.78 7.19 9.76
N LYS A 20 2.58 6.96 10.80
CA LYS A 20 3.67 5.95 10.79
C LYS A 20 3.20 4.54 11.13
N LEU A 21 2.04 4.14 10.61
CA LEU A 21 1.44 2.81 10.88
C LEU A 21 2.38 1.64 10.62
N GLY A 22 3.11 1.68 9.51
CA GLY A 22 4.01 0.60 9.14
C GLY A 22 5.18 0.41 10.11
N GLU A 23 5.74 1.49 10.67
CA GLU A 23 6.84 1.41 11.63
C GLU A 23 6.41 0.60 12.87
N GLU A 24 5.22 0.87 13.41
CA GLU A 24 4.70 0.17 14.58
C GLU A 24 4.24 -1.26 14.25
N THR A 25 3.46 -1.43 13.21
CA THR A 25 2.92 -2.74 12.85
C THR A 25 4.02 -3.74 12.47
N PHE A 26 4.99 -3.34 11.69
CA PHE A 26 6.04 -4.27 11.23
C PHE A 26 6.98 -4.67 12.36
N LYS A 27 7.21 -3.81 13.34
CA LYS A 27 8.03 -4.08 14.51
C LYS A 27 7.27 -4.77 15.63
N ASN A 28 6.13 -4.22 16.03
CA ASN A 28 5.41 -4.60 17.25
C ASN A 28 4.15 -5.43 16.98
N LYS A 29 3.75 -5.58 15.72
CA LYS A 29 2.50 -6.26 15.28
C LYS A 29 1.22 -5.64 15.84
N ILE A 30 1.30 -4.48 16.48
CA ILE A 30 0.19 -3.78 17.12
C ILE A 30 0.24 -2.30 16.74
N ILE A 31 -0.92 -1.71 16.48
CA ILE A 31 -1.10 -0.27 16.30
C ILE A 31 -1.41 0.34 17.67
N PRO A 32 -0.57 1.26 18.20
CA PRO A 32 -0.80 1.89 19.52
C PRO A 32 -2.12 2.66 19.60
N PHE A 33 -2.73 2.69 20.78
CA PHE A 33 -3.99 3.42 21.00
C PHE A 33 -3.90 4.92 20.67
N SER A 34 -2.77 5.56 20.95
CA SER A 34 -2.52 6.95 20.57
C SER A 34 -2.64 7.16 19.07
N MET A 35 -2.09 6.24 18.28
CA MET A 35 -2.14 6.28 16.82
C MET A 35 -3.56 6.00 16.30
N VAL A 36 -4.32 5.12 16.98
CA VAL A 36 -5.74 4.91 16.65
C VAL A 36 -6.54 6.21 16.81
N SER A 37 -6.28 6.98 17.89
CA SER A 37 -6.92 8.27 18.10
C SER A 37 -6.55 9.28 17.02
N GLU A 38 -5.27 9.38 16.66
CA GLU A 38 -4.78 10.23 15.58
C GLU A 38 -5.46 9.91 14.25
N ILE A 39 -5.57 8.63 13.90
CA ILE A 39 -6.26 8.19 12.67
C ILE A 39 -7.73 8.60 12.69
N CYS A 40 -8.42 8.43 13.81
CA CYS A 40 -9.83 8.79 13.93
C CYS A 40 -10.03 10.30 13.77
N GLU A 41 -9.19 11.13 14.37
CA GLU A 41 -9.23 12.58 14.24
C GLU A 41 -8.96 13.02 12.78
N LEU A 42 -7.96 12.41 12.14
CA LEU A 42 -7.65 12.65 10.75
C LEU A 42 -8.83 12.30 9.83
N LEU A 43 -9.44 11.14 10.03
CA LEU A 43 -10.60 10.70 9.25
C LEU A 43 -11.83 11.57 9.48
N GLN A 44 -12.03 12.09 10.70
CA GLN A 44 -13.05 13.11 10.97
C GLN A 44 -12.78 14.41 10.21
N GLY A 45 -11.51 14.81 10.12
CA GLY A 45 -11.10 15.96 9.30
C GLY A 45 -11.44 15.76 7.81
N TYR A 46 -11.11 14.61 7.26
CA TYR A 46 -11.48 14.27 5.88
C TYR A 46 -12.98 14.19 5.67
N LYS A 47 -13.74 13.68 6.65
CA LYS A 47 -15.19 13.65 6.57
C LYS A 47 -15.80 15.05 6.51
N ARG A 48 -15.27 16.02 7.28
CA ARG A 48 -15.69 17.43 7.19
C ARG A 48 -15.40 18.01 5.81
N LEU A 49 -14.18 17.79 5.31
CA LEU A 49 -13.79 18.23 3.97
C LEU A 49 -14.70 17.62 2.88
N MET A 50 -14.98 16.33 2.95
CA MET A 50 -15.92 15.68 2.03
C MET A 50 -17.31 16.33 2.08
N SER A 51 -17.79 16.69 3.27
CA SER A 51 -19.08 17.39 3.42
C SER A 51 -19.08 18.78 2.78
N GLU A 52 -17.98 19.54 2.91
CA GLU A 52 -17.83 20.86 2.28
C GLU A 52 -17.86 20.79 0.75
N TYR A 53 -17.33 19.69 0.18
CA TYR A 53 -17.39 19.43 -1.26
C TYR A 53 -18.68 18.72 -1.73
N GLY A 54 -19.64 18.47 -0.85
CA GLY A 54 -20.86 17.74 -1.19
C GLY A 54 -20.63 16.32 -1.67
N VAL A 55 -19.61 15.64 -1.12
CA VAL A 55 -19.30 14.24 -1.49
C VAL A 55 -20.37 13.32 -0.92
N GLU A 56 -21.08 12.60 -1.78
CA GLU A 56 -22.15 11.68 -1.41
C GLU A 56 -21.62 10.26 -1.12
N GLU A 57 -20.59 9.84 -1.85
CA GLU A 57 -20.02 8.50 -1.71
C GLU A 57 -18.54 8.56 -1.38
N CYS A 58 -18.09 7.72 -0.44
CA CYS A 58 -16.68 7.57 -0.15
C CYS A 58 -16.31 6.10 0.02
N SER A 59 -15.08 5.76 -0.37
CA SER A 59 -14.47 4.45 -0.12
C SER A 59 -13.22 4.61 0.73
N VAL A 60 -13.19 3.93 1.87
CA VAL A 60 -12.03 3.95 2.77
C VAL A 60 -11.39 2.56 2.75
N GLN A 61 -10.12 2.52 2.39
CA GLN A 61 -9.38 1.26 2.27
C GLN A 61 -8.13 1.30 3.13
N ALA A 62 -7.81 0.16 3.72
CA ALA A 62 -6.58 -0.09 4.46
C ALA A 62 -5.83 -1.26 3.84
N THR A 63 -4.51 -1.18 3.85
CA THR A 63 -3.63 -2.17 3.23
C THR A 63 -2.69 -2.80 4.26
N THR A 64 -1.48 -3.15 3.87
CA THR A 64 -0.50 -3.98 4.59
C THR A 64 -0.38 -3.67 6.08
N ALA A 65 -0.20 -2.42 6.48
CA ALA A 65 0.03 -2.09 7.89
C ALA A 65 -1.17 -2.43 8.77
N VAL A 66 -2.39 -2.16 8.31
CA VAL A 66 -3.60 -2.51 9.05
C VAL A 66 -3.91 -4.01 8.92
N ARG A 67 -3.70 -4.58 7.75
CA ARG A 67 -3.93 -6.00 7.47
C ARG A 67 -3.11 -6.92 8.38
N GLU A 68 -1.87 -6.54 8.70
CA GLU A 68 -0.95 -7.32 9.52
C GLU A 68 -1.01 -7.00 11.03
N ALA A 69 -1.79 -6.00 11.43
CA ALA A 69 -1.93 -5.64 12.83
C ALA A 69 -2.80 -6.66 13.58
N LEU A 70 -2.29 -7.19 14.71
CA LEU A 70 -3.02 -8.13 15.56
C LEU A 70 -4.28 -7.50 16.17
N ASN A 71 -4.27 -6.18 16.37
CA ASN A 71 -5.42 -5.43 16.88
C ASN A 71 -6.22 -4.73 15.77
N GLN A 72 -6.17 -5.27 14.54
CA GLN A 72 -6.90 -4.74 13.38
C GLN A 72 -8.39 -4.50 13.68
N VAL A 73 -9.07 -5.49 14.23
CA VAL A 73 -10.51 -5.42 14.53
C VAL A 73 -10.81 -4.23 15.44
N PHE A 74 -10.03 -4.06 16.51
CA PHE A 74 -10.18 -2.93 17.42
C PHE A 74 -10.01 -1.59 16.69
N LEU A 75 -9.00 -1.44 15.83
CA LEU A 75 -8.80 -0.23 15.03
C LEU A 75 -10.02 0.08 14.16
N LEU A 76 -10.52 -0.93 13.45
CA LEU A 76 -11.67 -0.78 12.55
C LEU A 76 -12.94 -0.38 13.31
N ASP A 77 -13.18 -0.99 14.46
CA ASP A 77 -14.30 -0.66 15.34
C ASP A 77 -14.21 0.78 15.86
N GLN A 78 -13.02 1.20 16.30
CA GLN A 78 -12.81 2.58 16.78
C GLN A 78 -13.03 3.60 15.67
N ILE A 79 -12.55 3.33 14.45
CA ILE A 79 -12.82 4.19 13.31
C ILE A 79 -14.32 4.27 13.05
N TYR A 80 -15.02 3.15 13.01
CA TYR A 80 -16.46 3.14 12.76
C TYR A 80 -17.23 3.88 13.84
N ILE A 81 -16.96 3.62 15.14
CA ILE A 81 -17.64 4.27 16.25
C ILE A 81 -17.43 5.78 16.24
N LYS A 82 -16.20 6.24 15.99
CA LYS A 82 -15.87 7.66 16.08
C LYS A 82 -16.21 8.46 14.83
N THR A 83 -16.22 7.83 13.66
CA THR A 83 -16.36 8.54 12.38
C THR A 83 -17.57 8.12 11.55
N GLY A 84 -18.14 6.95 11.81
CA GLY A 84 -19.17 6.31 10.99
C GLY A 84 -18.63 5.73 9.68
N LEU A 85 -17.31 5.82 9.41
CA LEU A 85 -16.71 5.33 8.19
C LEU A 85 -16.43 3.84 8.28
N LYS A 86 -16.85 3.08 7.27
CA LYS A 86 -16.52 1.66 7.14
C LYS A 86 -15.22 1.52 6.34
N VAL A 87 -14.19 0.97 6.98
CA VAL A 87 -12.89 0.70 6.35
C VAL A 87 -12.88 -0.73 5.82
N LYS A 88 -12.60 -0.89 4.53
CA LYS A 88 -12.34 -2.18 3.92
C LYS A 88 -10.85 -2.49 3.98
N VAL A 89 -10.47 -3.56 4.66
CA VAL A 89 -9.09 -4.07 4.57
C VAL A 89 -8.96 -4.86 3.28
N VAL A 90 -8.08 -4.37 2.41
CA VAL A 90 -7.87 -4.94 1.08
C VAL A 90 -6.86 -6.07 1.20
N ASP A 91 -7.17 -7.24 0.62
CA ASP A 91 -6.22 -8.34 0.53
C ASP A 91 -5.10 -8.05 -0.49
N MET A 92 -4.04 -8.85 -0.45
CA MET A 92 -2.88 -8.65 -1.29
C MET A 92 -3.19 -8.77 -2.79
N PRO A 93 -3.91 -9.80 -3.26
CA PRO A 93 -4.27 -9.92 -4.67
C PRO A 93 -5.08 -8.72 -5.18
N GLN A 94 -6.04 -8.25 -4.40
CA GLN A 94 -6.85 -7.10 -4.77
C GLN A 94 -6.04 -5.80 -4.80
N GLU A 95 -5.11 -5.62 -3.84
CA GLU A 95 -4.19 -4.47 -3.82
C GLU A 95 -3.35 -4.42 -5.10
N ILE A 96 -2.75 -5.54 -5.48
CA ILE A 96 -1.89 -5.64 -6.67
C ILE A 96 -2.72 -5.44 -7.94
N TYR A 97 -3.89 -6.07 -8.04
CA TYR A 97 -4.78 -5.89 -9.20
C TYR A 97 -5.21 -4.43 -9.38
N THR A 98 -5.47 -3.72 -8.28
CA THR A 98 -5.82 -2.30 -8.32
C THR A 98 -4.65 -1.46 -8.83
N LYS A 99 -3.43 -1.70 -8.33
CA LYS A 99 -2.22 -1.04 -8.81
C LYS A 99 -1.95 -1.32 -10.29
N TYR A 100 -2.03 -2.58 -10.70
CA TYR A 100 -1.91 -2.97 -12.11
C TYR A 100 -2.90 -2.24 -13.00
N THR A 101 -4.17 -2.19 -12.58
CA THR A 101 -5.22 -1.53 -13.37
C THR A 101 -4.95 -0.04 -13.54
N ALA A 102 -4.52 0.64 -12.47
CA ALA A 102 -4.16 2.07 -12.51
C ALA A 102 -2.96 2.32 -13.45
N ILE A 103 -1.88 1.53 -13.32
CA ILE A 103 -0.70 1.65 -14.19
C ILE A 103 -1.09 1.42 -15.65
N ARG A 104 -1.85 0.37 -15.94
CA ARG A 104 -2.32 0.07 -17.30
C ARG A 104 -3.14 1.21 -17.89
N GLN A 105 -4.01 1.82 -17.10
CA GLN A 105 -4.81 2.96 -17.55
C GLN A 105 -3.93 4.18 -17.88
N THR A 106 -2.92 4.47 -17.06
CA THR A 106 -1.95 5.54 -17.30
C THR A 106 -1.14 5.28 -18.56
N LEU A 107 -0.57 4.09 -18.73
CA LEU A 107 0.19 3.72 -19.91
C LEU A 107 -0.64 3.86 -21.19
N ARG A 108 -1.87 3.40 -21.17
CA ARG A 108 -2.78 3.56 -22.31
C ARG A 108 -3.09 5.02 -22.64
N SER A 109 -3.21 5.89 -21.64
CA SER A 109 -3.42 7.34 -21.88
C SER A 109 -2.20 8.01 -22.51
N GLU A 110 -1.01 7.43 -22.32
CA GLU A 110 0.26 7.85 -22.92
C GLU A 110 0.55 7.16 -24.28
N GLY A 111 -0.39 6.37 -24.80
CA GLY A 111 -0.25 5.67 -26.08
C GLY A 111 0.58 4.37 -26.01
N ILE A 112 0.96 3.93 -24.81
CA ILE A 112 1.73 2.70 -24.60
C ILE A 112 0.74 1.53 -24.48
N ASN A 113 0.68 0.71 -25.54
CA ASN A 113 -0.14 -0.50 -25.56
C ASN A 113 0.72 -1.72 -25.26
N GLY A 114 0.44 -2.43 -24.18
CA GLY A 114 1.18 -3.64 -23.80
C GLY A 114 0.79 -4.90 -24.58
N LYS A 115 0.25 -4.77 -25.81
CA LYS A 115 -0.14 -5.92 -26.63
C LYS A 115 1.02 -6.56 -27.39
N ASP A 116 2.03 -5.76 -27.73
CA ASP A 116 3.12 -6.20 -28.58
C ASP A 116 4.37 -6.66 -27.81
N TYR A 117 4.36 -6.54 -26.49
CA TYR A 117 5.46 -6.94 -25.61
C TYR A 117 5.01 -7.20 -24.18
N GLY A 118 5.68 -8.12 -23.51
CA GLY A 118 5.46 -8.37 -22.09
C GLY A 118 5.91 -7.18 -21.22
N MET A 119 5.20 -6.92 -20.12
CA MET A 119 5.54 -5.89 -19.13
C MET A 119 5.93 -6.52 -17.82
N LEU A 120 7.04 -6.07 -17.24
CA LEU A 120 7.42 -6.38 -15.87
C LEU A 120 7.15 -5.16 -14.99
N LEU A 121 6.21 -5.27 -14.09
CA LEU A 121 5.88 -4.24 -13.12
C LEU A 121 6.56 -4.56 -11.79
N MET A 122 7.30 -3.61 -11.26
CA MET A 122 7.94 -3.68 -9.95
C MET A 122 7.33 -2.61 -9.06
N ASP A 123 6.71 -3.04 -7.96
CA ASP A 123 6.09 -2.16 -6.96
C ASP A 123 6.85 -2.27 -5.63
N ILE A 124 7.47 -1.17 -5.22
CA ILE A 124 8.19 -1.08 -3.94
C ILE A 124 7.37 -0.22 -2.99
N SER A 125 6.89 -0.85 -1.91
CA SER A 125 6.08 -0.20 -0.88
C SER A 125 6.78 -0.18 0.48
N SER A 126 6.11 0.35 1.50
CA SER A 126 6.60 0.31 2.88
C SER A 126 6.73 -1.13 3.42
N GLY A 127 5.81 -2.01 3.06
CA GLY A 127 5.71 -3.36 3.60
C GLY A 127 6.18 -4.47 2.68
N GLY A 128 6.37 -4.23 1.39
CA GLY A 128 6.73 -5.29 0.45
C GLY A 128 7.29 -4.80 -0.88
N LEU A 129 7.87 -5.76 -1.62
CA LEU A 129 8.26 -5.67 -3.02
C LEU A 129 7.37 -6.60 -3.82
N GLY A 130 6.57 -6.04 -4.73
CA GLY A 130 5.74 -6.79 -5.66
C GLY A 130 6.41 -6.88 -7.03
N ILE A 131 6.37 -8.06 -7.65
CA ILE A 131 6.79 -8.28 -9.03
C ILE A 131 5.59 -8.88 -9.76
N THR A 132 5.18 -8.25 -10.86
CA THR A 132 4.05 -8.72 -11.68
C THR A 132 4.48 -8.73 -13.14
N PHE A 133 4.44 -9.90 -13.76
CA PHE A 133 4.65 -10.06 -15.18
C PHE A 133 3.30 -10.15 -15.91
N VAL A 134 3.14 -9.30 -16.89
CA VAL A 134 1.93 -9.17 -17.71
C VAL A 134 2.30 -9.42 -19.15
N ASP A 135 1.55 -10.28 -19.81
CA ASP A 135 1.68 -10.60 -21.21
C ASP A 135 0.29 -10.72 -21.83
N ASP A 136 0.11 -10.17 -23.03
CA ASP A 136 -1.20 -10.08 -23.70
C ASP A 136 -2.31 -9.55 -22.78
N GLU A 137 -2.00 -8.45 -22.06
CA GLU A 137 -2.90 -7.80 -21.10
C GLU A 137 -3.37 -8.70 -19.94
N LYS A 138 -2.74 -9.85 -19.74
CA LYS A 138 -3.04 -10.81 -18.68
C LYS A 138 -1.88 -10.95 -17.73
N ILE A 139 -2.18 -10.98 -16.44
CA ILE A 139 -1.18 -11.29 -15.42
C ILE A 139 -0.79 -12.78 -15.58
N LYS A 140 0.45 -13.04 -15.95
CA LYS A 140 1.02 -14.39 -16.11
C LYS A 140 1.75 -14.87 -14.85
N TYR A 141 2.37 -13.94 -14.15
CA TYR A 141 3.09 -14.22 -12.92
C TYR A 141 2.96 -13.05 -11.97
N GLN A 142 2.86 -13.36 -10.70
CA GLN A 142 2.80 -12.37 -9.64
C GLN A 142 3.41 -12.96 -8.37
N GLN A 143 4.36 -12.23 -7.80
CA GLN A 143 5.00 -12.58 -6.53
C GLN A 143 5.13 -11.33 -5.66
N ASN A 144 4.95 -11.50 -4.37
CA ASN A 144 5.13 -10.43 -3.39
C ASN A 144 6.08 -10.89 -2.28
N PHE A 145 7.10 -10.09 -2.05
CA PHE A 145 8.12 -10.33 -1.06
C PHE A 145 7.93 -9.37 0.12
N HIS A 146 8.03 -9.88 1.35
CA HIS A 146 7.93 -9.06 2.56
C HIS A 146 9.21 -8.25 2.85
N VAL A 147 9.70 -7.53 1.84
CA VAL A 147 10.94 -6.73 1.85
C VAL A 147 10.70 -5.27 1.49
N GLY A 148 9.66 -4.67 2.06
CA GLY A 148 9.37 -3.24 1.85
C GLY A 148 10.36 -2.31 2.55
N ILE A 149 10.37 -1.04 2.16
CA ILE A 149 11.33 -0.03 2.63
C ILE A 149 11.35 0.10 4.16
N ILE A 150 10.19 0.08 4.81
CA ILE A 150 10.11 0.19 6.27
C ILE A 150 10.59 -1.11 6.94
N ARG A 151 10.25 -2.28 6.37
CA ARG A 151 10.76 -3.56 6.91
C ARG A 151 12.27 -3.64 6.85
N ILE A 152 12.89 -3.26 5.74
CA ILE A 152 14.34 -3.18 5.59
C ILE A 152 14.92 -2.23 6.63
N LYS A 153 14.32 -1.03 6.79
CA LYS A 153 14.76 -0.06 7.79
C LYS A 153 14.72 -0.63 9.21
N GLU A 154 13.71 -1.39 9.57
CA GLU A 154 13.57 -2.00 10.90
C GLU A 154 14.44 -3.25 11.09
N SER A 155 14.84 -3.93 9.99
CA SER A 155 15.75 -5.08 10.04
C SER A 155 17.21 -4.71 10.31
N PHE A 156 17.59 -3.45 10.07
CA PHE A 156 18.94 -2.95 10.28
C PHE A 156 18.92 -1.77 11.27
N ASN A 157 19.76 -1.82 12.30
CA ASN A 157 19.91 -0.70 13.21
C ASN A 157 20.62 0.49 12.54
N ARG A 158 20.62 1.67 13.19
CA ARG A 158 21.19 2.90 12.61
C ARG A 158 22.67 2.75 12.27
N ASN A 159 23.44 2.07 13.13
CA ASN A 159 24.89 1.88 12.91
C ASN A 159 25.16 0.99 11.71
N GLN A 160 24.39 -0.09 11.57
CA GLN A 160 24.45 -0.97 10.38
C GLN A 160 24.14 -0.21 9.09
N ARG A 161 23.09 0.61 9.09
CA ARG A 161 22.70 1.41 7.92
C ARG A 161 23.72 2.45 7.51
N ASN A 162 24.48 2.99 8.47
CA ASN A 162 25.52 3.99 8.21
C ASN A 162 26.90 3.36 8.00
N GLY A 163 27.04 2.05 8.14
CA GLY A 163 28.28 1.32 7.96
C GLY A 163 28.68 1.15 6.49
N MET A 164 29.98 1.10 6.21
CA MET A 164 30.51 0.89 4.84
C MET A 164 30.03 -0.39 4.17
N GLN A 165 29.67 -1.41 4.95
CA GLN A 165 29.20 -2.72 4.45
C GLN A 165 27.67 -2.82 4.32
N PHE A 166 26.93 -1.73 4.48
CA PHE A 166 25.47 -1.78 4.45
C PHE A 166 24.93 -2.32 3.12
N ASN A 167 25.52 -1.92 2.01
CA ASN A 167 25.07 -2.38 0.69
C ASN A 167 25.26 -3.91 0.54
N LEU A 168 26.35 -4.46 1.07
CA LEU A 168 26.59 -5.90 1.04
C LEU A 168 25.57 -6.63 1.93
N ALA A 169 25.40 -6.20 3.17
CA ALA A 169 24.44 -6.78 4.10
C ALA A 169 22.99 -6.69 3.58
N LEU A 170 22.63 -5.58 2.93
CA LEU A 170 21.33 -5.43 2.29
C LEU A 170 21.16 -6.40 1.11
N THR A 171 22.18 -6.56 0.28
CA THR A 171 22.14 -7.49 -0.85
C THR A 171 21.97 -8.93 -0.37
N GLU A 172 22.71 -9.35 0.65
CA GLU A 172 22.59 -10.68 1.25
C GLU A 172 21.21 -10.91 1.88
N PHE A 173 20.69 -9.91 2.59
CA PHE A 173 19.34 -9.95 3.16
C PHE A 173 18.26 -10.09 2.08
N LEU A 174 18.34 -9.31 1.00
CA LEU A 174 17.39 -9.40 -0.11
C LEU A 174 17.49 -10.74 -0.82
N ALA A 175 18.70 -11.20 -1.12
CA ALA A 175 18.93 -12.48 -1.78
C ALA A 175 18.38 -13.64 -0.95
N SER A 176 18.67 -13.70 0.35
CA SER A 176 18.16 -14.74 1.25
C SER A 176 16.65 -14.73 1.34
N THR A 177 16.03 -13.56 1.42
CA THR A 177 14.58 -13.44 1.48
C THR A 177 13.92 -13.88 0.17
N CYS A 178 14.46 -13.48 -0.98
CA CYS A 178 13.92 -13.91 -2.28
C CYS A 178 14.06 -15.43 -2.48
N LEU A 179 15.19 -16.03 -2.07
CA LEU A 179 15.41 -17.47 -2.18
C LEU A 179 14.44 -18.28 -1.32
N LEU A 180 14.11 -17.83 -0.11
CA LEU A 180 13.11 -18.48 0.75
C LEU A 180 11.73 -18.53 0.08
N TYR A 181 11.34 -17.48 -0.64
CA TYR A 181 10.05 -17.44 -1.35
C TYR A 181 10.02 -18.25 -2.65
N THR A 182 11.15 -18.64 -3.19
CA THR A 182 11.22 -19.45 -4.43
C THR A 182 11.41 -20.93 -4.16
N SER A 183 11.80 -21.33 -2.94
CA SER A 183 12.00 -22.73 -2.55
C SER A 183 10.71 -23.48 -2.19
N ASP A 184 9.62 -22.76 -1.94
CA ASP A 184 8.30 -23.31 -1.56
C ASP A 184 7.29 -23.29 -2.73
N ALA A 185 7.75 -23.07 -3.96
CA ALA A 185 6.90 -23.01 -5.16
C ALA A 185 6.96 -24.27 -5.99
#